data_3c1c0af40848bf283ece0b0836e5dc7f
#
_entry.id   3c1c0af40848bf283ece0b0836e5dc7f
#
_cell.length_a   1.000
_cell.length_b   1.000
_cell.length_c   1.000
_cell.angle_alpha   90.00
_cell.angle_beta   90.00
_cell.angle_gamma   90.00
#
_symmetry.space_group_name_H-M   'P 1'
#
loop_
_entity.id
_entity.type
_entity.pdbx_description
1 polymer ?
#
loop_
_entity_poly.entity_id
_entity_poly.type
_entity_poly.pdbx_seq_one_letter_code
_entity_poly.pdbx_strand_id
1 'polypeptide(L)'
;MGPFVVPRTMSSTASATLAVPFKIKGVNYSISSACATSGHCIGNGMELIQYGKQDIVFAGGGEELDWALSGMFDAMPALSSKYNNTPEEASRPYDANRDGFIIAGGGGALVLEEYEHAKARGAKIYAELTGYGATSDGYDMVAPSGEGAARCMKLALKTRRNEIDSINTHGTSTPVGDINELNAIKETFQNKIPKISSTKSLTGHPLGAASVHEAIYSLIMMENNFIAASANIKDMDDGAKSFPIVTK
;
A
#
# COMPACT_ATOMS: atom_id res chain seq x y z
N MET A 1 8.85 28.57 -19.57
CA MET A 1 8.88 27.68 -18.39
C MET A 1 9.31 28.49 -17.18
N GLY A 2 8.74 28.24 -15.99
CA GLY A 2 9.16 28.89 -14.75
C GLY A 2 10.52 28.37 -14.24
N PRO A 3 11.22 29.12 -13.37
CA PRO A 3 12.58 28.75 -12.93
C PRO A 3 12.64 27.49 -12.04
N PHE A 4 11.51 27.02 -11.53
CA PHE A 4 11.44 25.87 -10.61
C PHE A 4 10.86 24.61 -11.24
N VAL A 5 10.83 24.51 -12.57
CA VAL A 5 10.28 23.31 -13.26
C VAL A 5 11.11 22.08 -12.95
N VAL A 6 12.44 22.19 -12.98
CA VAL A 6 13.33 21.05 -12.67
C VAL A 6 13.08 20.49 -11.27
N PRO A 7 13.12 21.28 -10.19
CA PRO A 7 12.77 20.76 -8.85
C PRO A 7 11.36 20.18 -8.74
N ARG A 8 10.42 20.62 -9.56
CA ARG A 8 9.04 20.10 -9.53
C ARG A 8 8.87 18.76 -10.24
N THR A 9 9.78 18.41 -11.16
CA THR A 9 9.65 17.21 -11.99
C THR A 9 10.68 16.13 -11.72
N MET A 10 11.64 16.39 -10.80
CA MET A 10 12.62 15.36 -10.42
C MET A 10 11.97 14.22 -9.64
N SER A 11 12.40 13.00 -9.93
CA SER A 11 11.95 11.80 -9.19
C SER A 11 12.31 11.82 -7.70
N SER A 12 13.31 12.62 -7.31
CA SER A 12 13.75 12.78 -5.91
C SER A 12 13.09 13.96 -5.18
N THR A 13 12.15 14.65 -5.78
CA THR A 13 11.58 15.90 -5.22
C THR A 13 10.86 15.68 -3.90
N ALA A 14 10.11 14.59 -3.76
CA ALA A 14 9.37 14.31 -2.52
C ALA A 14 10.32 14.25 -1.30
N SER A 15 11.36 13.43 -1.38
CA SER A 15 12.35 13.31 -0.29
C SER A 15 13.16 14.58 -0.08
N ALA A 16 13.57 15.24 -1.16
CA ALA A 16 14.32 16.51 -1.07
C ALA A 16 13.49 17.62 -0.42
N THR A 17 12.21 17.72 -0.75
CA THR A 17 11.31 18.73 -0.17
C THR A 17 11.13 18.52 1.34
N LEU A 18 11.00 17.28 1.80
CA LEU A 18 10.87 16.97 3.23
C LEU A 18 12.17 17.22 4.00
N ALA A 19 13.32 17.03 3.37
CA ALA A 19 14.61 17.21 4.04
C ALA A 19 14.84 18.65 4.55
N VAL A 20 14.33 19.65 3.86
CA VAL A 20 14.56 21.07 4.20
C VAL A 20 13.84 21.49 5.48
N PRO A 21 12.49 21.38 5.61
CA PRO A 21 11.78 21.80 6.81
C PRO A 21 12.14 20.97 8.05
N PHE A 22 12.38 19.67 7.87
CA PHE A 22 12.77 18.78 8.97
C PHE A 22 14.28 18.77 9.24
N LYS A 23 15.08 19.52 8.47
CA LYS A 23 16.55 19.61 8.61
C LYS A 23 17.21 18.23 8.62
N ILE A 24 16.74 17.32 7.77
CA ILE A 24 17.26 15.96 7.66
C ILE A 24 18.69 16.01 7.13
N LYS A 25 19.64 15.40 7.85
CA LYS A 25 21.06 15.39 7.51
C LYS A 25 21.61 13.99 7.22
N GLY A 26 20.80 12.97 7.48
CA GLY A 26 21.15 11.58 7.20
C GLY A 26 20.93 11.22 5.74
N VAL A 27 20.79 9.93 5.47
CA VAL A 27 20.51 9.39 4.13
C VAL A 27 19.19 9.97 3.61
N ASN A 28 19.21 10.46 2.36
CA ASN A 28 18.01 11.01 1.71
C ASN A 28 18.01 10.64 0.23
N TYR A 29 17.01 9.87 -0.18
CA TYR A 29 16.76 9.50 -1.57
C TYR A 29 15.30 9.10 -1.77
N SER A 30 14.87 9.06 -3.02
CA SER A 30 13.55 8.52 -3.40
C SER A 30 13.70 7.19 -4.09
N ILE A 31 12.72 6.32 -3.86
CA ILE A 31 12.53 5.04 -4.57
C ILE A 31 11.37 5.23 -5.54
N SER A 32 11.40 4.54 -6.67
CA SER A 32 10.28 4.45 -7.59
C SER A 32 10.02 2.98 -7.93
N SER A 33 8.85 2.49 -7.57
CA SER A 33 8.41 1.12 -7.82
C SER A 33 6.87 1.03 -7.93
N ALA A 34 6.31 1.98 -8.71
CA ALA A 34 4.87 2.07 -8.97
C ALA A 34 4.06 2.01 -7.66
N CYS A 35 3.02 1.18 -7.61
CA CYS A 35 2.13 1.04 -6.44
C CYS A 35 2.83 0.54 -5.17
N ALA A 36 4.00 -0.08 -5.28
CA ALA A 36 4.79 -0.58 -4.14
C ALA A 36 5.77 0.46 -3.56
N THR A 37 5.87 1.65 -4.15
CA THR A 37 6.87 2.67 -3.82
C THR A 37 6.99 2.95 -2.33
N SER A 38 5.91 3.37 -1.69
CA SER A 38 5.95 3.71 -0.26
C SER A 38 6.16 2.50 0.64
N GLY A 39 5.73 1.31 0.22
CA GLY A 39 6.04 0.05 0.91
C GLY A 39 7.53 -0.25 0.88
N HIS A 40 8.19 -0.07 -0.26
CA HIS A 40 9.64 -0.20 -0.37
C HIS A 40 10.37 0.88 0.45
N CYS A 41 9.87 2.12 0.51
CA CYS A 41 10.46 3.15 1.36
C CYS A 41 10.38 2.74 2.84
N ILE A 42 9.26 2.21 3.31
CA ILE A 42 9.07 1.72 4.68
C ILE A 42 10.03 0.56 4.96
N GLY A 43 10.08 -0.44 4.08
CA GLY A 43 10.96 -1.59 4.25
C GLY A 43 12.45 -1.22 4.25
N ASN A 44 12.88 -0.37 3.31
CA ASN A 44 14.26 0.14 3.29
C ASN A 44 14.60 0.97 4.53
N GLY A 45 13.66 1.78 5.02
CA GLY A 45 13.82 2.52 6.27
C GLY A 45 14.01 1.58 7.47
N MET A 46 13.21 0.51 7.55
CA MET A 46 13.37 -0.53 8.57
C MET A 46 14.76 -1.17 8.49
N GLU A 47 15.23 -1.56 7.30
CA GLU A 47 16.54 -2.16 7.12
C GLU A 47 17.68 -1.21 7.51
N LEU A 48 17.59 0.09 7.17
CA LEU A 48 18.60 1.07 7.60
C LEU A 48 18.70 1.16 9.12
N ILE A 49 17.60 1.08 9.84
CA ILE A 49 17.56 1.08 11.31
C ILE A 49 18.12 -0.24 11.84
N GLN A 50 17.69 -1.39 11.31
CA GLN A 50 18.18 -2.71 11.73
C GLN A 50 19.68 -2.89 11.56
N TYR A 51 20.27 -2.28 10.51
CA TYR A 51 21.71 -2.28 10.28
C TYR A 51 22.46 -1.20 11.09
N GLY A 52 21.79 -0.46 11.94
CA GLY A 52 22.39 0.59 12.76
C GLY A 52 22.92 1.79 11.97
N LYS A 53 22.41 2.01 10.76
CA LYS A 53 22.82 3.13 9.90
C LYS A 53 22.06 4.42 10.19
N GLN A 54 20.86 4.32 10.71
CA GLN A 54 20.01 5.45 11.10
C GLN A 54 19.23 5.05 12.36
N ASP A 55 18.97 6.01 13.25
CA ASP A 55 18.10 5.80 14.42
C ASP A 55 16.66 6.18 14.11
N ILE A 56 16.46 7.17 13.22
CA ILE A 56 15.14 7.65 12.78
C ILE A 56 15.12 7.79 11.26
N VAL A 57 14.06 7.31 10.62
CA VAL A 57 13.81 7.43 9.18
C VAL A 57 12.39 7.90 8.92
N PHE A 58 12.23 8.96 8.14
CA PHE A 58 10.93 9.31 7.53
C PHE A 58 10.75 8.47 6.27
N ALA A 59 9.76 7.60 6.26
CA ALA A 59 9.49 6.69 5.15
C ALA A 59 8.04 6.83 4.68
N GLY A 60 7.84 6.99 3.39
CA GLY A 60 6.50 7.17 2.86
C GLY A 60 6.47 7.37 1.36
N GLY A 61 5.46 8.05 0.87
CA GLY A 61 5.31 8.34 -0.54
C GLY A 61 4.29 9.43 -0.81
N GLY A 62 4.32 9.95 -2.02
CA GLY A 62 3.36 10.91 -2.53
C GLY A 62 3.01 10.62 -3.97
N GLU A 63 1.79 10.91 -4.34
CA GLU A 63 1.30 10.76 -5.71
C GLU A 63 0.40 11.94 -6.05
N GLU A 64 0.59 12.51 -7.22
CA GLU A 64 -0.25 13.58 -7.75
C GLU A 64 -1.39 12.98 -8.58
N LEU A 65 -2.61 13.46 -8.37
CA LEU A 65 -3.74 13.15 -9.24
C LEU A 65 -3.72 14.10 -10.43
N ASP A 66 -3.28 13.61 -11.58
CA ASP A 66 -3.16 14.38 -12.82
C ASP A 66 -3.90 13.71 -13.98
N TRP A 67 -4.46 14.53 -14.85
CA TRP A 67 -5.23 14.07 -16.01
C TRP A 67 -4.38 13.28 -17.01
N ALA A 68 -3.11 13.62 -17.16
CA ALA A 68 -2.22 12.92 -18.10
C ALA A 68 -1.94 11.50 -17.60
N LEU A 69 -1.69 11.32 -16.31
CA LEU A 69 -1.51 10.01 -15.70
C LEU A 69 -2.81 9.18 -15.77
N SER A 70 -3.96 9.80 -15.51
CA SER A 70 -5.27 9.17 -15.68
C SER A 70 -5.49 8.69 -17.11
N GLY A 71 -5.18 9.52 -18.10
CA GLY A 71 -5.29 9.16 -19.53
C GLY A 71 -4.38 8.00 -19.95
N MET A 72 -3.18 7.87 -19.35
CA MET A 72 -2.31 6.73 -19.61
C MET A 72 -2.90 5.42 -19.09
N PHE A 73 -3.50 5.41 -17.88
CA PHE A 73 -4.16 4.23 -17.32
C PHE A 73 -5.49 3.91 -18.02
N ASP A 74 -6.21 4.92 -18.50
CA ASP A 74 -7.42 4.71 -19.28
C ASP A 74 -7.10 4.03 -20.63
N ALA A 75 -5.98 4.42 -21.27
CA ALA A 75 -5.49 3.77 -22.49
C ALA A 75 -5.10 2.29 -22.28
N MET A 76 -4.82 1.87 -21.06
CA MET A 76 -4.54 0.47 -20.67
C MET A 76 -5.81 -0.31 -20.29
N PRO A 77 -7.01 0.12 -20.50
CA PRO A 77 -8.30 -0.14 -19.87
C PRO A 77 -8.20 -0.66 -18.42
N ALA A 78 -7.42 0.04 -17.60
CA ALA A 78 -7.19 -0.32 -16.20
C ALA A 78 -8.13 0.42 -15.22
N LEU A 79 -8.68 1.58 -15.67
CA LEU A 79 -9.60 2.38 -14.86
C LEU A 79 -11.05 1.90 -15.00
N SER A 80 -11.81 2.06 -13.91
CA SER A 80 -13.26 1.89 -13.94
C SER A 80 -13.90 2.97 -14.82
N SER A 81 -14.83 2.58 -15.67
CA SER A 81 -15.59 3.48 -16.56
C SER A 81 -17.11 3.29 -16.47
N LYS A 82 -17.59 2.17 -15.96
CA LYS A 82 -19.03 1.86 -15.85
C LYS A 82 -19.76 2.74 -14.84
N TYR A 83 -19.03 3.29 -13.87
CA TYR A 83 -19.60 4.00 -12.72
C TYR A 83 -19.41 5.52 -12.78
N ASN A 84 -19.18 6.11 -13.97
CA ASN A 84 -18.98 7.54 -14.12
C ASN A 84 -20.21 8.37 -13.65
N ASN A 85 -21.40 7.79 -13.67
CA ASN A 85 -22.63 8.43 -13.18
C ASN A 85 -22.92 8.18 -11.69
N THR A 86 -22.17 7.26 -11.05
CA THR A 86 -22.25 6.90 -9.63
C THR A 86 -20.85 6.68 -9.08
N PRO A 87 -19.99 7.73 -9.09
CA PRO A 87 -18.56 7.58 -8.79
C PRO A 87 -18.27 7.05 -7.37
N GLU A 88 -19.16 7.30 -6.43
CA GLU A 88 -19.08 6.77 -5.05
C GLU A 88 -19.19 5.24 -4.97
N GLU A 89 -19.72 4.60 -6.02
CA GLU A 89 -19.83 3.14 -6.12
C GLU A 89 -18.75 2.49 -6.96
N ALA A 90 -17.84 3.26 -7.56
CA ALA A 90 -16.92 2.80 -8.58
C ALA A 90 -15.79 1.92 -8.01
N SER A 91 -15.17 2.32 -6.90
CA SER A 91 -14.18 1.49 -6.23
C SER A 91 -14.87 0.42 -5.40
N ARG A 92 -14.82 -0.84 -5.89
CA ARG A 92 -15.59 -1.97 -5.37
C ARG A 92 -14.80 -3.28 -5.37
N PRO A 93 -13.64 -3.35 -4.67
CA PRO A 93 -12.86 -4.57 -4.61
C PRO A 93 -13.71 -5.77 -4.21
N TYR A 94 -13.49 -6.91 -4.89
CA TYR A 94 -14.18 -8.19 -4.69
C TYR A 94 -15.66 -8.23 -5.11
N ASP A 95 -16.24 -7.14 -5.61
CA ASP A 95 -17.57 -7.17 -6.21
C ASP A 95 -17.53 -7.80 -7.61
N ALA A 96 -18.54 -8.60 -7.96
CA ALA A 96 -18.63 -9.28 -9.25
C ALA A 96 -18.69 -8.31 -10.44
N ASN A 97 -19.17 -7.09 -10.23
CA ASN A 97 -19.35 -6.08 -11.27
C ASN A 97 -18.23 -5.04 -11.32
N ARG A 98 -17.11 -5.24 -10.57
CA ARG A 98 -15.95 -4.37 -10.65
C ARG A 98 -15.35 -4.36 -12.06
N ASP A 99 -14.83 -3.22 -12.49
CA ASP A 99 -14.36 -3.05 -13.87
C ASP A 99 -13.02 -2.30 -14.01
N GLY A 100 -12.34 -2.06 -12.91
CA GLY A 100 -11.07 -1.35 -12.87
C GLY A 100 -10.90 -0.53 -11.60
N PHE A 101 -9.72 0.05 -11.41
CA PHE A 101 -9.46 0.87 -10.23
C PHE A 101 -9.89 2.34 -10.44
N ILE A 102 -10.05 3.04 -9.34
CA ILE A 102 -10.24 4.50 -9.32
C ILE A 102 -8.90 5.12 -8.93
N ILE A 103 -8.32 5.91 -9.84
CA ILE A 103 -7.08 6.63 -9.55
C ILE A 103 -7.31 7.70 -8.48
N ALA A 104 -6.37 7.82 -7.55
CA ALA A 104 -6.39 8.82 -6.51
C ALA A 104 -5.00 9.43 -6.33
N GLY A 105 -4.93 10.54 -5.63
CA GLY A 105 -3.69 11.16 -5.19
C GLY A 105 -3.55 11.12 -3.69
N GLY A 106 -2.46 11.66 -3.20
CA GLY A 106 -2.24 11.84 -1.77
C GLY A 106 -0.78 11.70 -1.37
N GLY A 107 -0.53 11.77 -0.07
CA GLY A 107 0.79 11.58 0.49
C GLY A 107 0.72 11.15 1.94
N GLY A 108 1.76 10.49 2.39
CA GLY A 108 1.89 10.06 3.77
C GLY A 108 3.34 9.75 4.10
N ALA A 109 3.66 9.81 5.39
CA ALA A 109 4.96 9.41 5.91
C ALA A 109 4.79 8.77 7.28
N LEU A 110 5.53 7.69 7.52
CA LEU A 110 5.75 7.12 8.83
C LEU A 110 7.10 7.62 9.38
N VAL A 111 7.15 7.84 10.67
CA VAL A 111 8.40 8.01 11.40
C VAL A 111 8.77 6.64 11.95
N LEU A 112 9.74 6.00 11.32
CA LEU A 112 10.34 4.77 11.80
C LEU A 112 11.46 5.14 12.77
N GLU A 113 11.55 4.45 13.90
CA GLU A 113 12.53 4.75 14.93
C GLU A 113 13.01 3.45 15.59
N GLU A 114 14.28 3.40 15.93
CA GLU A 114 14.84 2.31 16.71
C GLU A 114 14.13 2.24 18.07
N TYR A 115 13.79 1.01 18.49
CA TYR A 115 12.88 0.78 19.61
C TYR A 115 13.38 1.35 20.95
N GLU A 116 14.63 1.09 21.30
CA GLU A 116 15.19 1.60 22.56
C GLU A 116 15.45 3.11 22.51
N HIS A 117 15.76 3.66 21.34
CA HIS A 117 15.87 5.11 21.13
C HIS A 117 14.50 5.78 21.35
N ALA A 118 13.42 5.22 20.81
CA ALA A 118 12.06 5.73 21.00
C ALA A 118 11.65 5.68 22.48
N LYS A 119 11.92 4.59 23.17
CA LYS A 119 11.65 4.44 24.61
C LYS A 119 12.43 5.42 25.47
N ALA A 120 13.72 5.59 25.18
CA ALA A 120 14.61 6.47 25.96
C ALA A 120 14.13 7.93 25.98
N ARG A 121 13.49 8.40 24.89
CA ARG A 121 12.93 9.74 24.82
C ARG A 121 11.43 9.83 25.18
N GLY A 122 10.80 8.72 25.58
CA GLY A 122 9.38 8.66 25.94
C GLY A 122 8.44 8.87 24.75
N ALA A 123 8.83 8.44 23.56
CA ALA A 123 7.99 8.56 22.37
C ALA A 123 6.73 7.67 22.48
N LYS A 124 5.60 8.15 21.93
CA LYS A 124 4.45 7.27 21.70
C LYS A 124 4.80 6.29 20.57
N ILE A 125 4.78 5.00 20.90
CA ILE A 125 4.98 3.91 19.93
C ILE A 125 3.60 3.41 19.53
N TYR A 126 3.27 3.48 18.24
CA TYR A 126 1.99 3.01 17.71
C TYR A 126 2.01 1.49 17.45
N ALA A 127 3.12 0.98 16.93
CA ALA A 127 3.33 -0.44 16.68
C ALA A 127 4.81 -0.75 16.47
N GLU A 128 5.18 -2.02 16.52
CA GLU A 128 6.46 -2.52 16.00
C GLU A 128 6.30 -2.99 14.56
N LEU A 129 7.18 -2.53 13.67
CA LEU A 129 7.33 -3.07 12.32
C LEU A 129 8.26 -4.28 12.39
N THR A 130 7.68 -5.48 12.32
CA THR A 130 8.40 -6.73 12.58
C THR A 130 8.81 -7.50 11.34
N GLY A 131 8.28 -7.16 10.17
CA GLY A 131 8.59 -7.88 8.95
C GLY A 131 8.44 -7.03 7.69
N TYR A 132 9.25 -7.38 6.71
CA TYR A 132 9.22 -6.80 5.38
C TYR A 132 9.49 -7.87 4.33
N GLY A 133 8.82 -7.77 3.20
CA GLY A 133 9.06 -8.63 2.06
C GLY A 133 8.94 -7.85 0.75
N ALA A 134 9.88 -8.05 -0.14
CA ALA A 134 9.84 -7.53 -1.51
C ALA A 134 10.33 -8.61 -2.47
N THR A 135 9.63 -8.77 -3.58
CA THR A 135 9.96 -9.74 -4.62
C THR A 135 9.64 -9.16 -5.99
N SER A 136 10.35 -9.59 -7.01
CA SER A 136 9.94 -9.41 -8.38
C SER A 136 9.15 -10.64 -8.82
N ASP A 137 8.01 -10.44 -9.48
CA ASP A 137 7.20 -11.55 -10.02
C ASP A 137 7.93 -12.26 -11.16
N GLY A 138 8.61 -11.50 -12.02
CA GLY A 138 9.42 -12.05 -13.11
C GLY A 138 8.60 -12.74 -14.21
N TYR A 139 7.29 -12.56 -14.22
CA TYR A 139 6.37 -13.21 -15.14
C TYR A 139 5.98 -12.28 -16.30
N ASP A 140 5.35 -11.16 -15.99
CA ASP A 140 4.88 -10.16 -16.94
C ASP A 140 5.01 -8.77 -16.33
N MET A 141 5.10 -7.73 -17.17
CA MET A 141 5.26 -6.36 -16.71
C MET A 141 3.98 -5.81 -16.04
N VAL A 142 2.81 -6.27 -16.47
CA VAL A 142 1.49 -5.74 -16.08
C VAL A 142 0.63 -6.79 -15.39
N ALA A 143 0.58 -8.03 -15.92
CA ALA A 143 -0.28 -9.09 -15.42
C ALA A 143 0.41 -9.88 -14.28
N PRO A 144 -0.12 -9.84 -13.04
CA PRO A 144 0.48 -10.57 -11.93
C PRO A 144 0.24 -12.09 -12.06
N SER A 145 1.28 -12.90 -11.79
CA SER A 145 1.13 -14.36 -11.70
C SER A 145 0.49 -14.80 -10.38
N GLY A 146 0.63 -13.99 -9.32
CA GLY A 146 0.26 -14.32 -7.93
C GLY A 146 1.39 -15.00 -7.15
N GLU A 147 2.32 -15.68 -7.81
CA GLU A 147 3.45 -16.39 -7.16
C GLU A 147 4.37 -15.41 -6.45
N GLY A 148 4.72 -14.29 -7.10
CA GLY A 148 5.55 -13.23 -6.50
C GLY A 148 4.93 -12.65 -5.25
N ALA A 149 3.61 -12.44 -5.23
CA ALA A 149 2.88 -11.96 -4.06
C ALA A 149 2.93 -12.98 -2.90
N ALA A 150 2.75 -14.26 -3.17
CA ALA A 150 2.86 -15.31 -2.15
C ALA A 150 4.28 -15.37 -1.55
N ARG A 151 5.33 -15.29 -2.39
CA ARG A 151 6.72 -15.22 -1.91
C ARG A 151 6.97 -13.97 -1.06
N CYS A 152 6.47 -12.82 -1.48
CA CYS A 152 6.57 -11.57 -0.74
C CYS A 152 5.96 -11.70 0.66
N MET A 153 4.73 -12.18 0.75
CA MET A 153 4.06 -12.41 2.04
C MET A 153 4.83 -13.41 2.92
N LYS A 154 5.30 -14.52 2.35
CA LYS A 154 6.13 -15.51 3.08
C LYS A 154 7.41 -14.91 3.62
N LEU A 155 8.05 -13.97 2.89
CA LEU A 155 9.23 -13.25 3.38
C LEU A 155 8.88 -12.35 4.58
N ALA A 156 7.84 -11.54 4.46
CA ALA A 156 7.40 -10.65 5.54
C ALA A 156 7.01 -11.42 6.81
N LEU A 157 6.46 -12.63 6.66
CA LEU A 157 6.06 -13.48 7.77
C LEU A 157 7.22 -14.18 8.50
N LYS A 158 8.43 -14.21 7.96
CA LYS A 158 9.59 -14.91 8.58
C LYS A 158 9.94 -14.37 9.97
N THR A 159 9.75 -13.09 10.18
CA THR A 159 10.11 -12.37 11.42
C THR A 159 8.92 -12.05 12.30
N ARG A 160 7.71 -12.52 11.93
CA ARG A 160 6.51 -12.32 12.72
C ARG A 160 6.66 -12.91 14.14
N ARG A 161 6.10 -12.23 15.12
CA ARG A 161 6.06 -12.68 16.52
C ARG A 161 4.70 -13.25 16.91
N ASN A 162 3.64 -12.83 16.24
CA ASN A 162 2.25 -13.19 16.56
C ASN A 162 1.51 -13.71 15.33
N GLU A 163 0.32 -14.24 15.53
CA GLU A 163 -0.61 -14.53 14.44
C GLU A 163 -1.05 -13.23 13.75
N ILE A 164 -1.45 -13.34 12.50
CA ILE A 164 -1.96 -12.22 11.73
C ILE A 164 -3.49 -12.17 11.89
N ASP A 165 -4.00 -11.07 12.40
CA ASP A 165 -5.44 -10.86 12.61
C ASP A 165 -6.13 -10.35 11.35
N SER A 166 -5.47 -9.48 10.59
CA SER A 166 -6.03 -8.88 9.38
C SER A 166 -4.99 -8.56 8.32
N ILE A 167 -5.45 -8.47 7.09
CA ILE A 167 -4.68 -8.03 5.93
C ILE A 167 -5.41 -6.86 5.30
N ASN A 168 -4.74 -5.70 5.20
CA ASN A 168 -5.16 -4.61 4.34
C ASN A 168 -4.52 -4.86 2.97
N THR A 169 -5.33 -5.29 2.01
CA THR A 169 -4.88 -5.81 0.74
C THR A 169 -4.58 -4.72 -0.29
N HIS A 170 -3.92 -5.11 -1.37
CA HIS A 170 -3.83 -4.27 -2.56
C HIS A 170 -5.20 -4.01 -3.16
N GLY A 171 -6.04 -5.03 -3.33
CA GLY A 171 -7.47 -4.98 -3.64
C GLY A 171 -7.92 -3.73 -4.39
N THR A 172 -7.58 -3.62 -5.69
CA THR A 172 -7.75 -2.38 -6.46
C THR A 172 -9.07 -2.27 -7.21
N SER A 173 -9.98 -3.23 -7.05
CA SER A 173 -11.22 -3.30 -7.84
C SER A 173 -10.98 -3.72 -9.30
N THR A 174 -9.89 -4.43 -9.57
CA THR A 174 -9.60 -4.97 -10.91
C THR A 174 -10.07 -6.41 -11.03
N PRO A 175 -10.67 -6.81 -12.18
CA PRO A 175 -11.26 -8.13 -12.34
C PRO A 175 -10.28 -9.28 -12.05
N VAL A 176 -9.06 -9.18 -12.53
CA VAL A 176 -8.03 -10.23 -12.41
C VAL A 176 -7.19 -10.05 -11.13
N GLY A 177 -6.79 -8.82 -10.82
CA GLY A 177 -5.87 -8.51 -9.72
C GLY A 177 -6.39 -8.95 -8.37
N ASP A 178 -7.63 -8.64 -8.06
CA ASP A 178 -8.25 -8.94 -6.76
C ASP A 178 -8.28 -10.45 -6.48
N ILE A 179 -8.63 -11.27 -7.47
CA ILE A 179 -8.71 -12.73 -7.30
C ILE A 179 -7.32 -13.37 -7.24
N ASN A 180 -6.36 -12.88 -8.04
CA ASN A 180 -4.99 -13.37 -7.97
C ASN A 180 -4.36 -13.09 -6.60
N GLU A 181 -4.62 -11.92 -6.00
CA GLU A 181 -4.16 -11.61 -4.65
C GLU A 181 -4.80 -12.52 -3.60
N LEU A 182 -6.10 -12.76 -3.68
CA LEU A 182 -6.80 -13.70 -2.78
C LEU A 182 -6.22 -15.12 -2.87
N ASN A 183 -5.90 -15.59 -4.08
CA ASN A 183 -5.26 -16.89 -4.27
C ASN A 183 -3.86 -16.94 -3.65
N ALA A 184 -3.06 -15.88 -3.78
CA ALA A 184 -1.76 -15.76 -3.13
C ALA A 184 -1.87 -15.74 -1.60
N ILE A 185 -2.89 -15.07 -1.05
CA ILE A 185 -3.21 -15.10 0.38
C ILE A 185 -3.56 -16.53 0.81
N LYS A 186 -4.41 -17.23 0.07
CA LYS A 186 -4.80 -18.61 0.36
C LYS A 186 -3.58 -19.55 0.35
N GLU A 187 -2.69 -19.41 -0.62
CA GLU A 187 -1.44 -20.19 -0.68
C GLU A 187 -0.56 -19.92 0.54
N THR A 188 -0.46 -18.66 0.96
CA THR A 188 0.40 -18.23 2.06
C THR A 188 -0.13 -18.68 3.43
N PHE A 189 -1.43 -18.48 3.68
CA PHE A 189 -2.06 -18.72 4.99
C PHE A 189 -2.80 -20.05 5.11
N GLN A 190 -3.02 -20.74 3.98
CA GLN A 190 -3.66 -22.06 3.92
C GLN A 190 -5.01 -22.11 4.66
N ASN A 191 -5.09 -22.84 5.77
CA ASN A 191 -6.33 -23.06 6.50
C ASN A 191 -6.66 -21.93 7.51
N LYS A 192 -5.76 -20.97 7.74
CA LYS A 192 -5.91 -19.91 8.73
C LYS A 192 -5.78 -18.54 8.09
N ILE A 193 -6.68 -18.24 7.17
CA ILE A 193 -6.70 -16.96 6.46
C ILE A 193 -7.16 -15.88 7.42
N PRO A 194 -6.37 -14.79 7.62
CA PRO A 194 -6.78 -13.62 8.40
C PRO A 194 -7.99 -12.91 7.79
N LYS A 195 -8.63 -12.02 8.53
CA LYS A 195 -9.65 -11.13 7.97
C LYS A 195 -9.05 -10.26 6.87
N ILE A 196 -9.80 -10.05 5.80
CA ILE A 196 -9.36 -9.31 4.61
C ILE A 196 -10.18 -8.04 4.46
N SER A 197 -9.49 -6.94 4.19
CA SER A 197 -10.10 -5.66 3.89
C SER A 197 -9.30 -4.92 2.82
N SER A 198 -9.99 -4.21 1.92
CA SER A 198 -9.37 -3.24 1.03
C SER A 198 -9.88 -1.84 1.35
N THR A 199 -9.04 -1.01 1.95
CA THR A 199 -9.35 0.40 2.20
C THR A 199 -9.46 1.22 0.92
N LYS A 200 -8.95 0.70 -0.22
CA LYS A 200 -9.12 1.35 -1.54
C LYS A 200 -10.57 1.41 -2.01
N SER A 201 -11.45 0.61 -1.43
CA SER A 201 -12.90 0.75 -1.65
C SER A 201 -13.44 2.12 -1.25
N LEU A 202 -12.75 2.81 -0.32
CA LEU A 202 -13.12 4.13 0.20
C LEU A 202 -12.25 5.27 -0.35
N THR A 203 -10.99 4.98 -0.65
CA THR A 203 -9.99 6.01 -0.99
C THR A 203 -9.60 6.05 -2.46
N GLY A 204 -9.95 5.03 -3.24
CA GLY A 204 -9.33 4.80 -4.53
C GLY A 204 -7.88 4.33 -4.39
N HIS A 205 -7.15 4.33 -5.50
CA HIS A 205 -5.78 3.85 -5.57
C HIS A 205 -4.78 4.99 -5.75
N PRO A 206 -4.09 5.45 -4.70
CA PRO A 206 -3.11 6.54 -4.77
C PRO A 206 -1.71 6.06 -5.17
N LEU A 207 -1.62 5.04 -6.01
CA LEU A 207 -0.40 4.52 -6.65
C LEU A 207 0.80 4.47 -5.68
N GLY A 208 1.81 5.32 -5.88
CA GLY A 208 3.03 5.34 -5.07
C GLY A 208 2.82 5.68 -3.58
N ALA A 209 1.71 6.33 -3.22
CA ALA A 209 1.34 6.59 -1.84
C ALA A 209 0.48 5.48 -1.20
N ALA A 210 0.07 4.44 -1.96
CA ALA A 210 -0.89 3.45 -1.49
C ALA A 210 -0.44 2.74 -0.22
N SER A 211 0.77 2.19 -0.20
CA SER A 211 1.24 1.37 0.93
C SER A 211 1.39 2.17 2.23
N VAL A 212 1.82 3.45 2.16
CA VAL A 212 1.91 4.27 3.37
C VAL A 212 0.53 4.66 3.89
N HIS A 213 -0.45 4.92 3.02
CA HIS A 213 -1.84 5.12 3.43
C HIS A 213 -2.38 3.88 4.13
N GLU A 214 -2.19 2.70 3.56
CA GLU A 214 -2.65 1.43 4.13
C GLU A 214 -1.97 1.11 5.45
N ALA A 215 -0.68 1.43 5.59
CA ALA A 215 0.03 1.31 6.85
C ALA A 215 -0.57 2.24 7.93
N ILE A 216 -0.82 3.52 7.60
CA ILE A 216 -1.45 4.48 8.51
C ILE A 216 -2.86 4.03 8.89
N TYR A 217 -3.68 3.58 7.93
CA TYR A 217 -5.02 3.06 8.22
C TYR A 217 -4.96 1.82 9.11
N SER A 218 -4.00 0.94 8.89
CA SER A 218 -3.79 -0.23 9.74
C SER A 218 -3.43 0.16 11.17
N LEU A 219 -2.57 1.17 11.36
CA LEU A 219 -2.26 1.71 12.70
C LEU A 219 -3.50 2.31 13.37
N ILE A 220 -4.33 3.05 12.64
CA ILE A 220 -5.60 3.60 13.15
C ILE A 220 -6.57 2.47 13.52
N MET A 221 -6.68 1.44 12.70
CA MET A 221 -7.51 0.25 12.99
C MET A 221 -7.03 -0.46 14.26
N MET A 222 -5.72 -0.64 14.42
CA MET A 222 -5.13 -1.25 15.61
C MET A 222 -5.39 -0.40 16.87
N GLU A 223 -5.17 0.91 16.81
CA GLU A 223 -5.37 1.81 17.97
C GLU A 223 -6.83 1.86 18.42
N ASN A 224 -7.78 1.72 17.49
CA ASN A 224 -9.22 1.81 17.77
C ASN A 224 -9.93 0.45 17.77
N ASN A 225 -9.21 -0.65 17.63
CA ASN A 225 -9.71 -2.01 17.71
C ASN A 225 -10.88 -2.32 16.75
N PHE A 226 -10.73 -1.95 15.49
CA PHE A 226 -11.68 -2.29 14.42
C PHE A 226 -10.95 -2.67 13.12
N ILE A 227 -11.66 -3.23 12.16
CA ILE A 227 -11.21 -3.47 10.80
C ILE A 227 -12.16 -2.76 9.86
N ALA A 228 -11.65 -1.86 9.03
CA ALA A 228 -12.45 -1.15 8.05
C ALA A 228 -13.08 -2.14 7.04
N ALA A 229 -14.34 -1.97 6.73
CA ALA A 229 -15.01 -2.78 5.73
C ALA A 229 -14.52 -2.45 4.31
N SER A 230 -14.50 -3.46 3.45
CA SER A 230 -14.46 -3.25 1.99
C SER A 230 -15.84 -2.77 1.54
N ALA A 231 -15.95 -1.52 1.15
CA ALA A 231 -17.20 -0.90 0.75
C ALA A 231 -17.63 -1.36 -0.67
N ASN A 232 -18.88 -1.03 -1.03
CA ASN A 232 -19.45 -1.18 -2.36
C ASN A 232 -19.59 -2.62 -2.89
N ILE A 233 -19.45 -3.62 -2.03
CA ILE A 233 -19.73 -5.01 -2.40
C ILE A 233 -21.23 -5.25 -2.33
N LYS A 234 -21.89 -5.24 -3.49
CA LYS A 234 -23.32 -5.56 -3.64
C LYS A 234 -23.55 -7.02 -4.01
N ASP A 235 -22.65 -7.57 -4.83
CA ASP A 235 -22.64 -8.95 -5.24
C ASP A 235 -21.21 -9.48 -5.18
N MET A 236 -20.93 -10.33 -4.20
CA MET A 236 -19.59 -10.87 -3.99
C MET A 236 -19.18 -11.76 -5.16
N ASP A 237 -18.00 -11.50 -5.75
CA ASP A 237 -17.43 -12.35 -6.80
C ASP A 237 -17.31 -13.80 -6.31
N ASP A 238 -17.67 -14.77 -7.17
CA ASP A 238 -17.63 -16.20 -6.82
C ASP A 238 -16.24 -16.64 -6.35
N GLY A 239 -15.18 -16.09 -6.93
CA GLY A 239 -13.81 -16.34 -6.52
C GLY A 239 -13.45 -15.77 -5.15
N ALA A 240 -14.25 -14.83 -4.62
CA ALA A 240 -14.03 -14.16 -3.34
C ALA A 240 -14.91 -14.73 -2.19
N LYS A 241 -16.01 -15.42 -2.50
CA LYS A 241 -17.00 -15.89 -1.51
C LYS A 241 -16.44 -16.76 -0.38
N SER A 242 -15.35 -17.49 -0.63
CA SER A 242 -14.74 -18.38 0.37
C SER A 242 -13.77 -17.69 1.31
N PHE A 243 -13.53 -16.39 1.13
CA PHE A 243 -12.57 -15.61 1.91
C PHE A 243 -13.25 -14.79 3.01
N PRO A 244 -12.59 -14.58 4.15
CA PRO A 244 -13.14 -13.80 5.27
C PRO A 244 -13.03 -12.29 5.02
N ILE A 245 -13.67 -11.81 3.96
CA ILE A 245 -13.68 -10.39 3.58
C ILE A 245 -14.63 -9.65 4.51
N VAL A 246 -14.15 -8.56 5.11
CA VAL A 246 -14.94 -7.70 5.99
C VAL A 246 -15.79 -6.76 5.14
N THR A 247 -17.12 -6.85 5.29
CA THR A 247 -18.10 -6.06 4.52
C THR A 247 -18.96 -5.15 5.39
N LYS A 248 -18.82 -5.24 6.72
CA LYS A 248 -19.58 -4.44 7.71
C LYS A 248 -18.72 -4.17 8.93
#